data_3d44cdba60677701ec190812e2878b17
#
_entry.id   3d44cdba60677701ec190812e2878b17
#
_cell.length_a   1.000
_cell.length_b   1.000
_cell.length_c   1.000
_cell.angle_alpha   90.00
_cell.angle_beta   90.00
_cell.angle_gamma   90.00
#
_symmetry.space_group_name_H-M   'P 1'
#
loop_
_entity.id
_entity.type
_entity.pdbx_description
1 polymer ?
#
loop_
_entity_poly.entity_id
_entity_poly.type
_entity_poly.pdbx_seq_one_letter_code
_entity_poly.pdbx_strand_id
1 'polypeptide(L)'
;ADHWGIWVMRYSPIILGIGLLGMILVALIIQWYFKRKSILKKARFISLLPFAGSFYTLYQTSYFSLEWGKLFKEGFEMKQILSILVLLPNQTLMVALAQEINQGLQEGILLTEQLSHYSFLTPEFSLIVFQGEIKGRLGDELLIYQQLLMKKIVTKMEQTIRLIQPIVFVLIAVVIVAIYVAMFLPIYGNIGGMLE
;
A
#
# COMPACT_ATOMS: atom_id res chain seq x y z
N ALA A 1 45.70 -6.42 -13.22
CA ALA A 1 44.42 -6.94 -12.69
C ALA A 1 43.74 -6.00 -11.69
N ASP A 2 44.32 -4.84 -11.41
CA ASP A 2 43.92 -3.98 -10.29
C ASP A 2 42.91 -2.87 -10.64
N HIS A 3 42.38 -2.89 -11.85
CA HIS A 3 41.44 -1.85 -12.30
C HIS A 3 40.00 -2.00 -11.75
N TRP A 4 39.63 -3.18 -11.28
CA TRP A 4 38.26 -3.46 -10.82
C TRP A 4 37.97 -2.83 -9.46
N GLY A 5 38.88 -2.98 -8.49
CA GLY A 5 38.69 -2.44 -7.14
C GLY A 5 38.67 -0.91 -7.11
N ILE A 6 39.60 -0.29 -7.88
CA ILE A 6 39.69 1.17 -8.01
C ILE A 6 38.47 1.73 -8.77
N TRP A 7 37.98 1.00 -9.77
CA TRP A 7 36.79 1.36 -10.55
C TRP A 7 35.52 1.34 -9.67
N VAL A 8 35.35 0.29 -8.87
CA VAL A 8 34.21 0.17 -7.93
C VAL A 8 34.23 1.27 -6.87
N MET A 9 35.40 1.58 -6.27
CA MET A 9 35.51 2.66 -5.28
C MET A 9 35.23 4.05 -5.87
N ARG A 10 35.68 4.31 -7.11
CA ARG A 10 35.52 5.60 -7.76
C ARG A 10 34.13 5.87 -8.29
N TYR A 11 33.43 4.82 -8.73
CA TYR A 11 32.08 4.94 -9.33
C TYR A 11 30.94 4.61 -8.37
N SER A 12 31.19 3.95 -7.24
CA SER A 12 30.19 3.63 -6.21
C SER A 12 29.38 4.85 -5.73
N PRO A 13 30.00 6.00 -5.37
CA PRO A 13 29.21 7.17 -4.95
C PRO A 13 28.43 7.79 -6.11
N ILE A 14 28.94 7.69 -7.35
CA ILE A 14 28.25 8.22 -8.54
C ILE A 14 27.05 7.35 -8.89
N ILE A 15 27.20 6.03 -8.85
CA ILE A 15 26.10 5.07 -9.10
C ILE A 15 25.01 5.22 -8.04
N LEU A 16 25.35 5.37 -6.76
CA LEU A 16 24.42 5.67 -5.68
C LEU A 16 23.73 7.02 -5.88
N GLY A 17 24.46 8.05 -6.29
CA GLY A 17 23.91 9.38 -6.58
C GLY A 17 22.93 9.36 -7.76
N ILE A 18 23.26 8.67 -8.85
CA ILE A 18 22.37 8.52 -10.02
C ILE A 18 21.14 7.69 -9.66
N GLY A 19 21.30 6.63 -8.85
CA GLY A 19 20.19 5.82 -8.36
C GLY A 19 19.21 6.63 -7.50
N LEU A 20 19.72 7.46 -6.58
CA LEU A 20 18.93 8.38 -5.75
C LEU A 20 18.22 9.45 -6.59
N LEU A 21 18.92 10.06 -7.54
CA LEU A 21 18.35 11.04 -8.47
C LEU A 21 17.26 10.42 -9.35
N GLY A 22 17.48 9.21 -9.85
CA GLY A 22 16.49 8.44 -10.60
C GLY A 22 15.24 8.15 -9.76
N MET A 23 15.41 7.74 -8.49
CA MET A 23 14.31 7.50 -7.58
C MET A 23 13.50 8.77 -7.28
N ILE A 24 14.17 9.90 -7.08
CA ILE A 24 13.53 11.21 -6.87
C ILE A 24 12.76 11.64 -8.14
N LEU A 25 13.35 11.50 -9.32
CA LEU A 25 12.68 11.82 -10.58
C LEU A 25 11.44 10.95 -10.81
N VAL A 26 11.53 9.66 -10.56
CA VAL A 26 10.38 8.73 -10.64
C VAL A 26 9.29 9.15 -9.64
N ALA A 27 9.65 9.49 -8.40
CA ALA A 27 8.71 9.97 -7.40
C ALA A 27 8.02 11.28 -7.83
N LEU A 28 8.76 12.23 -8.41
CA LEU A 28 8.22 13.49 -8.92
C LEU A 28 7.28 13.27 -10.12
N ILE A 29 7.64 12.39 -11.05
CA ILE A 29 6.80 12.03 -12.21
C ILE A 29 5.51 11.36 -11.73
N ILE A 30 5.59 10.44 -10.77
CA ILE A 30 4.44 9.80 -10.15
C ILE A 30 3.56 10.86 -9.47
N GLN A 31 4.14 11.76 -8.69
CA GLN A 31 3.41 12.82 -7.99
C GLN A 31 2.72 13.78 -8.98
N TRP A 32 3.40 14.16 -10.07
CA TRP A 32 2.83 15.03 -11.11
C TRP A 32 1.71 14.34 -11.89
N TYR A 33 1.89 13.07 -12.24
CA TYR A 33 0.88 12.26 -12.93
C TYR A 33 -0.38 12.06 -12.09
N PHE A 34 -0.20 11.86 -10.77
CA PHE A 34 -1.31 11.71 -9.83
C PHE A 34 -2.03 13.02 -9.47
N LYS A 35 -1.38 14.18 -9.63
CA LYS A 35 -2.01 15.48 -9.31
C LYS A 35 -3.24 15.78 -10.17
N ARG A 36 -3.34 15.20 -11.36
CA ARG A 36 -4.43 15.41 -12.33
C ARG A 36 -5.51 14.32 -12.36
N LYS A 37 -5.37 13.23 -11.59
CA LYS A 37 -6.33 12.12 -11.61
C LYS A 37 -7.35 12.20 -10.48
N SER A 38 -8.59 11.76 -10.77
CA SER A 38 -9.65 11.54 -9.78
C SER A 38 -9.15 10.67 -8.60
N ILE A 39 -9.62 10.98 -7.39
CA ILE A 39 -9.25 10.29 -6.16
C ILE A 39 -9.53 8.78 -6.24
N LEU A 40 -10.64 8.39 -6.85
CA LEU A 40 -11.00 6.98 -7.06
C LEU A 40 -10.02 6.25 -8.00
N LYS A 41 -9.54 6.92 -9.06
CA LYS A 41 -8.50 6.36 -9.95
C LYS A 41 -7.17 6.19 -9.24
N LYS A 42 -6.82 7.10 -8.32
CA LYS A 42 -5.63 6.97 -7.47
C LYS A 42 -5.75 5.78 -6.52
N ALA A 43 -6.88 5.65 -5.84
CA ALA A 43 -7.16 4.54 -4.95
C ALA A 43 -7.07 3.18 -5.67
N ARG A 44 -7.65 3.09 -6.87
CA ARG A 44 -7.56 1.89 -7.72
C ARG A 44 -6.12 1.56 -8.12
N PHE A 45 -5.33 2.57 -8.48
CA PHE A 45 -3.93 2.33 -8.84
C PHE A 45 -3.09 1.88 -7.64
N ILE A 46 -3.26 2.52 -6.47
CA ILE A 46 -2.54 2.14 -5.24
C ILE A 46 -2.88 0.71 -4.82
N SER A 47 -4.15 0.30 -4.97
CA SER A 47 -4.59 -1.06 -4.61
C SER A 47 -3.95 -2.16 -5.48
N LEU A 48 -3.46 -1.82 -6.69
CA LEU A 48 -2.80 -2.76 -7.60
C LEU A 48 -1.31 -2.94 -7.32
N LEU A 49 -0.70 -2.10 -6.46
CA LEU A 49 0.71 -2.21 -6.15
C LEU A 49 1.00 -3.49 -5.34
N PRO A 50 2.05 -4.26 -5.70
CA PRO A 50 2.47 -5.41 -4.92
C PRO A 50 2.87 -4.96 -3.50
N PHE A 51 2.57 -5.74 -2.48
CA PHE A 51 2.75 -5.47 -1.06
C PHE A 51 1.93 -4.29 -0.50
N ALA A 52 2.09 -3.07 -1.02
CA ALA A 52 1.40 -1.87 -0.53
C ALA A 52 -0.10 -1.91 -0.81
N GLY A 53 -0.51 -2.44 -1.98
CA GLY A 53 -1.91 -2.48 -2.39
C GLY A 53 -2.78 -3.29 -1.45
N SER A 54 -2.29 -4.44 -0.98
CA SER A 54 -3.04 -5.27 -0.06
C SER A 54 -3.22 -4.62 1.33
N PHE A 55 -2.22 -3.90 1.84
CA PHE A 55 -2.37 -3.10 3.06
C PHE A 55 -3.36 -1.96 2.85
N TYR A 56 -3.25 -1.26 1.73
CA TYR A 56 -4.13 -0.16 1.37
C TYR A 56 -5.59 -0.62 1.28
N THR A 57 -5.87 -1.73 0.61
CA THR A 57 -7.21 -2.32 0.48
C THR A 57 -7.80 -2.70 1.84
N LEU A 58 -7.03 -3.39 2.69
CA LEU A 58 -7.46 -3.74 4.04
C LEU A 58 -7.76 -2.49 4.88
N TYR A 59 -6.87 -1.50 4.83
CA TYR A 59 -7.03 -0.24 5.56
C TYR A 59 -8.26 0.55 5.10
N GLN A 60 -8.44 0.73 3.79
CA GLN A 60 -9.58 1.45 3.24
C GLN A 60 -10.89 0.75 3.58
N THR A 61 -10.96 -0.57 3.39
CA THR A 61 -12.16 -1.33 3.75
C THR A 61 -12.45 -1.26 5.25
N SER A 62 -11.43 -1.34 6.10
CA SER A 62 -11.58 -1.18 7.55
C SER A 62 -12.12 0.21 7.91
N TYR A 63 -11.59 1.26 7.27
CA TYR A 63 -12.03 2.62 7.49
C TYR A 63 -13.51 2.82 7.07
N PHE A 64 -13.88 2.36 5.87
CA PHE A 64 -15.28 2.41 5.42
C PHE A 64 -16.22 1.60 6.32
N SER A 65 -15.81 0.38 6.72
CA SER A 65 -16.59 -0.45 7.62
C SER A 65 -16.83 0.21 8.98
N LEU A 66 -15.81 0.92 9.51
CA LEU A 66 -15.91 1.62 10.77
C LEU A 66 -16.88 2.81 10.70
N GLU A 67 -16.66 3.70 9.72
CA GLU A 67 -17.41 4.93 9.62
C GLU A 67 -18.89 4.65 9.25
N TRP A 68 -19.13 3.81 8.25
CA TRP A 68 -20.48 3.44 7.87
C TRP A 68 -21.14 2.60 8.96
N GLY A 69 -20.40 1.66 9.57
CA GLY A 69 -20.92 0.83 10.65
C GLY A 69 -21.44 1.65 11.83
N LYS A 70 -20.71 2.71 12.23
CA LYS A 70 -21.14 3.64 13.28
C LYS A 70 -22.42 4.37 12.89
N LEU A 71 -22.47 4.94 11.68
CA LEU A 71 -23.64 5.69 11.21
C LEU A 71 -24.90 4.82 11.14
N PHE A 72 -24.77 3.60 10.61
CA PHE A 72 -25.89 2.64 10.61
C PHE A 72 -26.33 2.23 12.02
N LYS A 73 -25.39 2.09 12.94
CA LYS A 73 -25.69 1.76 14.33
C LYS A 73 -26.43 2.89 15.06
N GLU A 74 -26.17 4.14 14.70
CA GLU A 74 -26.91 5.33 15.19
C GLU A 74 -28.29 5.47 14.50
N GLY A 75 -28.67 4.57 13.59
CA GLY A 75 -29.97 4.54 12.94
C GLY A 75 -30.08 5.36 11.65
N PHE A 76 -28.96 5.83 11.10
CA PHE A 76 -28.98 6.51 9.80
C PHE A 76 -29.23 5.51 8.68
N GLU A 77 -30.08 5.87 7.74
CA GLU A 77 -30.30 5.10 6.51
C GLU A 77 -29.20 5.41 5.46
N MET A 78 -28.96 4.47 4.53
CA MET A 78 -27.97 4.64 3.46
C MET A 78 -28.13 5.96 2.70
N LYS A 79 -29.36 6.32 2.33
CA LYS A 79 -29.64 7.58 1.61
C LYS A 79 -29.21 8.82 2.42
N GLN A 80 -29.44 8.80 3.73
CA GLN A 80 -29.06 9.89 4.63
C GLN A 80 -27.54 9.98 4.72
N ILE A 81 -26.85 8.86 4.90
CA ILE A 81 -25.40 8.79 4.95
C ILE A 81 -24.79 9.35 3.67
N LEU A 82 -25.26 8.89 2.52
CA LEU A 82 -24.76 9.36 1.22
C LEU A 82 -25.03 10.86 1.02
N SER A 83 -26.23 11.34 1.38
CA SER A 83 -26.55 12.76 1.26
C SER A 83 -25.67 13.66 2.14
N ILE A 84 -25.38 13.23 3.37
CA ILE A 84 -24.46 13.93 4.27
C ILE A 84 -23.04 13.95 3.71
N LEU A 85 -22.55 12.81 3.25
CA LEU A 85 -21.19 12.70 2.71
C LEU A 85 -20.99 13.53 1.45
N VAL A 86 -21.99 13.58 0.56
CA VAL A 86 -21.92 14.37 -0.69
C VAL A 86 -21.84 15.88 -0.40
N LEU A 87 -22.41 16.33 0.71
CA LEU A 87 -22.38 17.75 1.11
C LEU A 87 -21.07 18.18 1.78
N LEU A 88 -20.19 17.24 2.15
CA LEU A 88 -18.92 17.59 2.78
C LEU A 88 -17.99 18.32 1.81
N PRO A 89 -17.38 19.43 2.22
CA PRO A 89 -16.54 20.25 1.34
C PRO A 89 -15.20 19.60 1.00
N ASN A 90 -14.80 18.59 1.76
CA ASN A 90 -13.51 17.92 1.60
C ASN A 90 -13.59 16.79 0.53
N GLN A 91 -12.73 16.86 -0.46
CA GLN A 91 -12.57 15.84 -1.48
C GLN A 91 -11.77 14.64 -0.92
N THR A 92 -12.41 13.84 -0.08
CA THR A 92 -11.85 12.59 0.43
C THR A 92 -12.28 11.41 -0.44
N LEU A 93 -11.60 10.25 -0.29
CA LEU A 93 -12.01 9.02 -0.99
C LEU A 93 -13.43 8.62 -0.62
N MET A 94 -13.83 8.80 0.64
CA MET A 94 -15.18 8.52 1.12
C MET A 94 -16.23 9.39 0.42
N VAL A 95 -15.99 10.68 0.28
CA VAL A 95 -16.89 11.61 -0.42
C VAL A 95 -17.00 11.24 -1.90
N ALA A 96 -15.87 10.98 -2.55
CA ALA A 96 -15.85 10.60 -3.96
C ALA A 96 -16.58 9.26 -4.20
N LEU A 97 -16.41 8.30 -3.30
CA LEU A 97 -17.13 7.03 -3.35
C LEU A 97 -18.64 7.23 -3.11
N ALA A 98 -19.02 8.04 -2.12
CA ALA A 98 -20.41 8.34 -1.83
C ALA A 98 -21.12 9.02 -3.02
N GLN A 99 -20.43 9.92 -3.72
CA GLN A 99 -20.96 10.56 -4.94
C GLN A 99 -21.22 9.54 -6.05
N GLU A 100 -20.24 8.66 -6.32
CA GLU A 100 -20.38 7.63 -7.35
C GLU A 100 -21.47 6.61 -7.01
N ILE A 101 -21.53 6.16 -5.74
CA ILE A 101 -22.57 5.25 -5.27
C ILE A 101 -23.95 5.91 -5.36
N ASN A 102 -24.10 7.17 -4.93
CA ASN A 102 -25.38 7.89 -5.01
C ASN A 102 -25.88 8.01 -6.44
N GLN A 103 -24.98 8.29 -7.39
CA GLN A 103 -25.32 8.32 -8.81
C GLN A 103 -25.77 6.95 -9.31
N GLY A 104 -25.02 5.88 -9.02
CA GLY A 104 -25.37 4.53 -9.44
C GLY A 104 -26.71 4.04 -8.86
N LEU A 105 -27.03 4.41 -7.60
CA LEU A 105 -28.32 4.10 -7.01
C LEU A 105 -29.48 4.83 -7.71
N GLN A 106 -29.25 6.07 -8.18
CA GLN A 106 -30.26 6.81 -9.00
C GLN A 106 -30.46 6.16 -10.38
N GLU A 107 -29.41 5.53 -10.92
CA GLU A 107 -29.45 4.76 -12.17
C GLU A 107 -30.03 3.34 -11.96
N GLY A 108 -30.38 2.96 -10.72
CA GLY A 108 -30.97 1.66 -10.37
C GLY A 108 -29.95 0.54 -10.16
N ILE A 109 -28.65 0.85 -10.09
CA ILE A 109 -27.61 -0.15 -9.85
C ILE A 109 -27.54 -0.46 -8.35
N LEU A 110 -27.59 -1.74 -8.00
CA LEU A 110 -27.55 -2.17 -6.59
C LEU A 110 -26.25 -1.76 -5.90
N LEU A 111 -26.34 -1.36 -4.62
CA LEU A 111 -25.18 -0.99 -3.82
C LEU A 111 -24.10 -2.09 -3.80
N THR A 112 -24.50 -3.33 -3.60
CA THR A 112 -23.60 -4.49 -3.55
C THR A 112 -22.88 -4.73 -4.87
N GLU A 113 -23.54 -4.51 -5.99
CA GLU A 113 -22.96 -4.59 -7.32
C GLU A 113 -21.90 -3.49 -7.51
N GLN A 114 -22.23 -2.25 -7.17
CA GLN A 114 -21.30 -1.13 -7.25
C GLN A 114 -20.05 -1.37 -6.38
N LEU A 115 -20.22 -1.82 -5.13
CA LEU A 115 -19.14 -2.08 -4.20
C LEU A 115 -18.18 -3.17 -4.70
N SER A 116 -18.66 -4.17 -5.44
CA SER A 116 -17.83 -5.24 -6.00
C SER A 116 -16.84 -4.76 -7.08
N HIS A 117 -17.10 -3.61 -7.71
CA HIS A 117 -16.25 -3.05 -8.78
C HIS A 117 -15.04 -2.25 -8.27
N TYR A 118 -14.97 -1.95 -6.96
CA TYR A 118 -13.88 -1.16 -6.40
C TYR A 118 -12.72 -2.03 -5.93
N SER A 119 -11.63 -2.05 -6.69
CA SER A 119 -10.41 -2.83 -6.35
C SER A 119 -9.70 -2.40 -5.07
N PHE A 120 -9.98 -1.19 -4.57
CA PHE A 120 -9.45 -0.69 -3.29
C PHE A 120 -10.29 -1.11 -2.08
N LEU A 121 -11.38 -1.85 -2.29
CA LEU A 121 -12.14 -2.54 -1.25
C LEU A 121 -11.87 -4.05 -1.32
N THR A 122 -11.98 -4.72 -0.18
CA THR A 122 -11.84 -6.18 -0.14
C THR A 122 -13.00 -6.84 -0.89
N PRO A 123 -12.77 -7.95 -1.60
CA PRO A 123 -13.83 -8.64 -2.35
C PRO A 123 -15.02 -9.05 -1.48
N GLU A 124 -14.76 -9.38 -0.22
CA GLU A 124 -15.78 -9.81 0.73
C GLU A 124 -16.66 -8.65 1.23
N PHE A 125 -16.25 -7.39 1.04
CA PHE A 125 -16.96 -6.24 1.57
C PHE A 125 -18.39 -6.12 1.02
N SER A 126 -18.57 -6.31 -0.27
CA SER A 126 -19.91 -6.30 -0.90
C SER A 126 -20.84 -7.39 -0.34
N LEU A 127 -20.28 -8.58 -0.05
CA LEU A 127 -21.02 -9.68 0.55
C LEU A 127 -21.43 -9.38 1.99
N ILE A 128 -20.55 -8.77 2.79
CA ILE A 128 -20.85 -8.36 4.17
C ILE A 128 -21.97 -7.31 4.19
N VAL A 129 -21.92 -6.33 3.28
CA VAL A 129 -23.00 -5.33 3.11
C VAL A 129 -24.31 -6.02 2.76
N PHE A 130 -24.31 -6.91 1.77
CA PHE A 130 -25.51 -7.66 1.38
C PHE A 130 -26.11 -8.47 2.54
N GLN A 131 -25.29 -9.20 3.27
CA GLN A 131 -25.75 -9.98 4.42
C GLN A 131 -26.31 -9.09 5.54
N GLY A 132 -25.66 -7.95 5.79
CA GLY A 132 -26.10 -6.98 6.79
C GLY A 132 -27.45 -6.33 6.44
N GLU A 133 -27.67 -6.03 5.15
CA GLU A 133 -28.94 -5.49 4.67
C GLU A 133 -30.07 -6.50 4.85
N ILE A 134 -29.88 -7.76 4.42
CA ILE A 134 -30.90 -8.83 4.57
C ILE A 134 -31.25 -9.08 6.04
N LYS A 135 -30.28 -9.06 6.92
CA LYS A 135 -30.46 -9.29 8.36
C LYS A 135 -31.03 -8.08 9.10
N GLY A 136 -31.09 -6.90 8.46
CA GLY A 136 -31.42 -5.63 9.10
C GLY A 136 -30.43 -5.18 10.19
N ARG A 137 -29.18 -5.65 10.12
CA ARG A 137 -28.13 -5.41 11.13
C ARG A 137 -26.81 -4.95 10.48
N LEU A 138 -26.92 -4.14 9.43
CA LEU A 138 -25.78 -3.72 8.62
C LEU A 138 -24.69 -3.04 9.46
N GLY A 139 -25.07 -2.19 10.43
CA GLY A 139 -24.11 -1.53 11.31
C GLY A 139 -23.27 -2.51 12.12
N ASP A 140 -23.90 -3.51 12.73
CA ASP A 140 -23.18 -4.51 13.53
C ASP A 140 -22.25 -5.39 12.66
N GLU A 141 -22.73 -5.86 11.50
CA GLU A 141 -21.94 -6.68 10.58
C GLU A 141 -20.70 -5.91 10.08
N LEU A 142 -20.84 -4.63 9.76
CA LEU A 142 -19.73 -3.78 9.35
C LEU A 142 -18.71 -3.56 10.47
N LEU A 143 -19.16 -3.34 11.71
CA LEU A 143 -18.25 -3.17 12.85
C LEU A 143 -17.51 -4.47 13.21
N ILE A 144 -18.17 -5.62 13.12
CA ILE A 144 -17.53 -6.93 13.30
C ILE A 144 -16.49 -7.15 12.18
N TYR A 145 -16.87 -6.85 10.95
CA TYR A 145 -15.95 -6.99 9.82
C TYR A 145 -14.73 -6.07 9.95
N GLN A 146 -14.92 -4.85 10.40
CA GLN A 146 -13.83 -3.92 10.69
C GLN A 146 -12.83 -4.51 11.69
N GLN A 147 -13.30 -5.13 12.78
CA GLN A 147 -12.42 -5.77 13.76
C GLN A 147 -11.62 -6.93 13.15
N LEU A 148 -12.24 -7.73 12.28
CA LEU A 148 -11.56 -8.79 11.54
C LEU A 148 -10.48 -8.24 10.61
N LEU A 149 -10.77 -7.14 9.90
CA LEU A 149 -9.80 -6.48 9.02
C LEU A 149 -8.62 -5.91 9.82
N MET A 150 -8.86 -5.31 10.99
CA MET A 150 -7.79 -4.82 11.87
C MET A 150 -6.87 -5.96 12.33
N LYS A 151 -7.43 -7.11 12.70
CA LYS A 151 -6.62 -8.30 13.01
C LYS A 151 -5.77 -8.75 11.82
N LYS A 152 -6.37 -8.79 10.61
CA LYS A 152 -5.63 -9.12 9.37
C LYS A 152 -4.50 -8.14 9.10
N ILE A 153 -4.71 -6.83 9.33
CA ILE A 153 -3.69 -5.78 9.18
C ILE A 153 -2.52 -6.04 10.15
N VAL A 154 -2.81 -6.25 11.44
CA VAL A 154 -1.79 -6.51 12.47
C VAL A 154 -0.98 -7.76 12.12
N THR A 155 -1.64 -8.88 11.81
CA THR A 155 -0.96 -10.12 11.42
C THR A 155 -0.06 -9.92 10.20
N LYS A 156 -0.53 -9.17 9.22
CA LYS A 156 0.25 -8.87 8.01
C LYS A 156 1.46 -7.97 8.32
N MET A 157 1.32 -7.01 9.22
CA MET A 157 2.44 -6.19 9.71
C MET A 157 3.49 -7.07 10.42
N GLU A 158 3.07 -7.96 11.30
CA GLU A 158 3.98 -8.90 11.98
C GLU A 158 4.73 -9.79 10.98
N GLN A 159 4.04 -10.32 9.97
CA GLN A 159 4.68 -11.10 8.91
C GLN A 159 5.73 -10.28 8.15
N THR A 160 5.42 -9.02 7.84
CA THR A 160 6.35 -8.12 7.16
C THR A 160 7.58 -7.83 8.03
N ILE A 161 7.38 -7.57 9.32
CA ILE A 161 8.49 -7.35 10.28
C ILE A 161 9.39 -8.58 10.38
N ARG A 162 8.82 -9.77 10.40
CA ARG A 162 9.59 -11.04 10.44
C ARG A 162 10.48 -11.24 9.21
N LEU A 163 10.10 -10.67 8.05
CA LEU A 163 10.92 -10.73 6.83
C LEU A 163 12.09 -9.74 6.86
N ILE A 164 12.01 -8.67 7.65
CA ILE A 164 13.08 -7.67 7.74
C ILE A 164 14.34 -8.29 8.37
N GLN A 165 14.17 -9.13 9.38
CA GLN A 165 15.29 -9.72 10.11
C GLN A 165 16.26 -10.52 9.21
N PRO A 166 15.83 -11.50 8.39
CA PRO A 166 16.73 -12.22 7.50
C PRO A 166 17.36 -11.31 6.45
N ILE A 167 16.65 -10.27 5.96
CA ILE A 167 17.21 -9.30 5.01
C ILE A 167 18.37 -8.53 5.65
N VAL A 168 18.19 -8.05 6.87
CA VAL A 168 19.24 -7.34 7.62
C VAL A 168 20.44 -8.25 7.87
N PHE A 169 20.24 -9.53 8.23
CA PHE A 169 21.33 -10.48 8.41
C PHE A 169 22.13 -10.70 7.13
N VAL A 170 21.45 -10.89 5.99
CA VAL A 170 22.13 -11.05 4.69
C VAL A 170 22.92 -9.79 4.35
N LEU A 171 22.36 -8.60 4.58
CA LEU A 171 23.04 -7.34 4.32
C LEU A 171 24.32 -7.19 5.16
N ILE A 172 24.22 -7.50 6.47
CA ILE A 172 25.39 -7.47 7.38
C ILE A 172 26.44 -8.49 6.91
N ALA A 173 26.03 -9.71 6.56
CA ALA A 173 26.96 -10.73 6.06
C ALA A 173 27.70 -10.28 4.80
N VAL A 174 27.00 -9.66 3.83
CA VAL A 174 27.60 -9.11 2.62
C VAL A 174 28.61 -8.02 2.94
N VAL A 175 28.28 -7.11 3.87
CA VAL A 175 29.19 -6.05 4.29
C VAL A 175 30.45 -6.63 4.94
N ILE A 176 30.32 -7.62 5.83
CA ILE A 176 31.44 -8.29 6.46
C ILE A 176 32.35 -8.94 5.42
N VAL A 177 31.77 -9.72 4.49
CA VAL A 177 32.54 -10.35 3.41
C VAL A 177 33.26 -9.30 2.55
N ALA A 178 32.60 -8.19 2.22
CA ALA A 178 33.23 -7.11 1.46
C ALA A 178 34.44 -6.50 2.19
N ILE A 179 34.35 -6.30 3.51
CA ILE A 179 35.47 -5.82 4.33
C ILE A 179 36.63 -6.82 4.31
N TYR A 180 36.35 -8.12 4.52
CA TYR A 180 37.39 -9.15 4.46
C TYR A 180 38.08 -9.20 3.10
N VAL A 181 37.31 -9.20 2.01
CA VAL A 181 37.86 -9.17 0.66
C VAL A 181 38.75 -7.93 0.45
N ALA A 182 38.32 -6.75 0.90
CA ALA A 182 39.09 -5.53 0.78
C ALA A 182 40.41 -5.57 1.58
N MET A 183 40.42 -6.27 2.72
CA MET A 183 41.65 -6.43 3.53
C MET A 183 42.62 -7.46 2.93
N PHE A 184 42.11 -8.57 2.38
CA PHE A 184 42.94 -9.65 1.88
C PHE A 184 43.49 -9.40 0.46
N LEU A 185 42.77 -8.66 -0.39
CA LEU A 185 43.15 -8.39 -1.78
C LEU A 185 44.55 -7.77 -1.90
N PRO A 186 44.98 -6.73 -1.11
CA PRO A 186 46.31 -6.18 -1.17
C PRO A 186 47.40 -7.14 -0.66
N ILE A 187 47.09 -8.04 0.27
CA ILE A 187 48.02 -9.01 0.82
C ILE A 187 48.40 -10.05 -0.24
N TYR A 188 47.39 -10.59 -0.94
CA TYR A 188 47.64 -11.60 -2.00
C TYR A 188 48.23 -10.98 -3.28
N GLY A 189 47.90 -9.73 -3.60
CA GLY A 189 48.51 -9.01 -4.73
C GLY A 189 50.02 -8.80 -4.57
N ASN A 190 50.49 -8.52 -3.33
CA ASN A 190 51.94 -8.36 -3.06
C ASN A 190 52.70 -9.68 -3.07
N ILE A 191 52.09 -10.80 -2.72
CA ILE A 191 52.74 -12.14 -2.73
C ILE A 191 52.91 -12.62 -4.17
N GLY A 192 51.97 -12.38 -5.07
CA GLY A 192 52.07 -12.73 -6.49
C GLY A 192 53.18 -11.98 -7.24
N GLY A 193 53.44 -10.74 -6.86
CA GLY A 193 54.53 -9.94 -7.45
C GLY A 193 55.96 -10.26 -6.96
N MET A 194 56.13 -11.14 -5.96
CA MET A 194 57.44 -11.60 -5.49
C MET A 194 57.89 -12.94 -6.14
N LEU A 195 57.02 -13.55 -6.95
CA LEU A 195 57.30 -14.84 -7.61
C LEU A 195 57.58 -14.70 -9.12
N GLU A 196 57.60 -13.48 -9.65
CA GLU A 196 58.13 -13.13 -10.98
C GLU A 196 59.47 -12.41 -10.84
#